data_a649518775ecc0f79bcc74629584bb03
#
_entry.id   a649518775ecc0f79bcc74629584bb03
#
_cell.length_a   1.000
_cell.length_b   1.000
_cell.length_c   1.000
_cell.angle_alpha   90.00
_cell.angle_beta   90.00
_cell.angle_gamma   90.00
#
_symmetry.space_group_name_H-M   'P 1'
#
loop_
_entity.id
_entity.type
_entity.pdbx_description
1 polymer ?
#
loop_
_entity_poly.entity_id
_entity_poly.type
_entity_poly.pdbx_seq_one_letter_code
_entity_poly.pdbx_strand_id
1 'polypeptide(L)'
;MTEETLSLSVSGMTCAACAASVERVLSRLDFVENASVNLPMEKVNILFSREITEFDSDTCVKQIEGAGFGAKELASPLSVREENEKSVKTQLNRVITAFSLSIPVFFLTMVIEDFGTIGSLNLRLTLAMIPSLVIYSYSGAEFHRRAWRSIFRGTANMDVLVHLGTSIAMIWSCAVTLSPLISPSSAFFENSSHVFFDGASFIISFVLLGNYLESNAKLKATDAVHGLMRLQPKQASIIQEDGTILLMPVSDIPKGSVLRVLAGDTVPLDGVVEKGSALLDESMMTGESHPVMKTYGDTVVAGTIVMDSTLVIRTNSLVQETMLAKVITLVDEAQNGKAPIQRLVDSISAIFVPVVVLLAILASVFWLIFAEELATKSSMSSAEISVMVLVSSLVIACPCALGLATPTALVVGTGQGAKFGLLIKGIEALEKSHSTTVVVLDKTGTITEGSPVVKGVNVLNGDREEILSISSGLEFESTHPIASAIHHECDKSDYSRL
;
A
#
# COMPACT_ATOMS: atom_id res chain seq x y z
N MET A 1 10.27 27.63 -9.70
CA MET A 1 9.99 26.53 -10.64
C MET A 1 8.97 25.66 -9.93
N THR A 2 7.76 25.60 -10.43
CA THR A 2 6.71 24.73 -9.87
C THR A 2 7.08 23.29 -10.20
N GLU A 3 7.47 22.52 -9.18
CA GLU A 3 7.70 21.07 -9.31
C GLU A 3 6.34 20.41 -9.54
N GLU A 4 6.08 19.94 -10.75
CA GLU A 4 4.85 19.21 -11.05
C GLU A 4 5.07 17.73 -10.85
N THR A 5 4.16 17.10 -10.11
CA THR A 5 4.18 15.66 -9.82
C THR A 5 2.99 14.94 -10.45
N LEU A 6 3.27 13.85 -11.18
CA LEU A 6 2.25 12.95 -11.70
C LEU A 6 2.22 11.67 -10.87
N SER A 7 1.04 11.24 -10.49
CA SER A 7 0.83 9.96 -9.80
C SER A 7 0.10 8.98 -10.69
N LEU A 8 0.70 7.80 -10.92
CA LEU A 8 0.08 6.70 -11.68
C LEU A 8 -0.12 5.48 -10.80
N SER A 9 -1.25 4.78 -10.97
CA SER A 9 -1.44 3.44 -10.44
C SER A 9 -0.67 2.44 -11.31
N VAL A 10 0.12 1.55 -10.67
CA VAL A 10 0.93 0.56 -11.39
C VAL A 10 0.61 -0.82 -10.85
N SER A 11 -0.16 -1.58 -11.60
CA SER A 11 -0.57 -2.93 -11.24
C SER A 11 0.44 -4.00 -11.67
N GLY A 12 0.49 -5.10 -10.92
CA GLY A 12 1.35 -6.25 -11.23
C GLY A 12 2.76 -6.17 -10.65
N MET A 13 3.04 -5.22 -9.76
CA MET A 13 4.25 -5.18 -8.95
C MET A 13 4.07 -6.04 -7.70
N THR A 14 4.95 -7.01 -7.47
CA THR A 14 4.88 -7.93 -6.32
C THR A 14 6.10 -7.90 -5.43
N CYS A 15 7.15 -7.25 -5.86
CA CYS A 15 8.39 -7.19 -5.12
C CYS A 15 9.14 -5.90 -5.45
N ALA A 16 10.11 -5.57 -4.60
CA ALA A 16 10.90 -4.37 -4.77
C ALA A 16 11.76 -4.37 -6.05
N ALA A 17 12.13 -5.54 -6.58
CA ALA A 17 12.77 -5.62 -7.88
C ALA A 17 11.84 -5.15 -9.02
N CYS A 18 10.53 -5.41 -8.90
CA CYS A 18 9.52 -4.88 -9.81
C CYS A 18 9.43 -3.36 -9.72
N ALA A 19 9.37 -2.82 -8.50
CA ALA A 19 9.38 -1.39 -8.25
C ALA A 19 10.63 -0.70 -8.81
N ALA A 20 11.82 -1.25 -8.55
CA ALA A 20 13.07 -0.75 -9.11
C ALA A 20 13.12 -0.82 -10.64
N SER A 21 12.42 -1.78 -11.26
CA SER A 21 12.31 -1.86 -12.72
C SER A 21 11.47 -0.72 -13.28
N VAL A 22 10.35 -0.39 -12.64
CA VAL A 22 9.49 0.75 -13.01
C VAL A 22 10.25 2.06 -12.84
N GLU A 23 10.89 2.29 -11.68
CA GLU A 23 11.70 3.48 -11.43
C GLU A 23 12.80 3.67 -12.48
N ARG A 24 13.52 2.59 -12.82
CA ARG A 24 14.61 2.62 -13.82
C ARG A 24 14.12 2.97 -15.22
N VAL A 25 12.95 2.48 -15.62
CA VAL A 25 12.38 2.74 -16.94
C VAL A 25 11.94 4.19 -17.05
N LEU A 26 11.32 4.73 -15.99
CA LEU A 26 10.89 6.13 -15.93
C LEU A 26 12.09 7.10 -15.85
N SER A 27 13.12 6.77 -15.06
CA SER A 27 14.33 7.60 -14.92
C SER A 27 15.19 7.67 -16.20
N ARG A 28 14.85 6.92 -17.25
CA ARG A 28 15.48 7.02 -18.57
C ARG A 28 14.85 8.10 -19.47
N LEU A 29 13.73 8.67 -19.05
CA LEU A 29 13.05 9.71 -19.78
C LEU A 29 13.68 11.07 -19.40
N ASP A 30 14.12 11.83 -20.38
CA ASP A 30 14.86 13.08 -20.21
C ASP A 30 14.07 14.16 -19.45
N PHE A 31 12.75 14.05 -19.40
CA PHE A 31 11.85 14.98 -18.72
C PHE A 31 11.46 14.52 -17.30
N VAL A 32 11.93 13.35 -16.84
CA VAL A 32 11.70 12.83 -15.49
C VAL A 32 12.92 13.11 -14.62
N GLU A 33 12.74 13.93 -13.58
CA GLU A 33 13.78 14.23 -12.62
C GLU A 33 13.92 13.10 -11.58
N ASN A 34 12.78 12.61 -11.08
CA ASN A 34 12.76 11.51 -10.13
C ASN A 34 11.48 10.67 -10.29
N ALA A 35 11.59 9.37 -10.08
CA ALA A 35 10.45 8.46 -10.03
C ALA A 35 10.56 7.58 -8.79
N SER A 36 9.55 7.63 -7.93
CA SER A 36 9.48 6.85 -6.69
C SER A 36 8.25 5.96 -6.68
N VAL A 37 8.47 4.64 -6.52
CA VAL A 37 7.40 3.63 -6.51
C VAL A 37 7.03 3.26 -5.09
N ASN A 38 5.77 3.41 -4.77
CA ASN A 38 5.15 2.83 -3.59
C ASN A 38 4.59 1.45 -3.93
N LEU A 39 5.35 0.41 -3.61
CA LEU A 39 4.94 -0.97 -3.87
C LEU A 39 3.67 -1.40 -3.09
N PRO A 40 3.50 -1.07 -1.79
CA PRO A 40 2.30 -1.39 -1.05
C PRO A 40 1.02 -0.77 -1.59
N MET A 41 1.11 0.45 -2.12
CA MET A 41 -0.04 1.18 -2.69
C MET A 41 -0.18 0.98 -4.21
N GLU A 42 0.72 0.22 -4.82
CA GLU A 42 0.76 0.02 -6.28
C GLU A 42 0.76 1.35 -7.06
N LYS A 43 1.53 2.35 -6.57
CA LYS A 43 1.55 3.71 -7.08
C LYS A 43 2.97 4.13 -7.43
N VAL A 44 3.15 4.91 -8.48
CA VAL A 44 4.39 5.62 -8.78
C VAL A 44 4.15 7.13 -8.76
N ASN A 45 5.01 7.85 -8.10
CA ASN A 45 5.07 9.31 -8.14
C ASN A 45 6.25 9.72 -9.02
N ILE A 46 5.99 10.54 -10.02
CA ILE A 46 6.94 10.99 -11.01
C ILE A 46 7.10 12.49 -10.86
N LEU A 47 8.31 12.96 -10.57
CA LEU A 47 8.68 14.35 -10.52
C LEU A 47 9.25 14.75 -11.88
N PHE A 48 8.72 15.82 -12.45
CA PHE A 48 9.11 16.31 -13.77
C PHE A 48 10.08 17.50 -13.66
N SER A 49 11.03 17.54 -14.56
CA SER A 49 11.97 18.67 -14.71
C SER A 49 11.36 19.88 -15.43
N ARG A 50 10.12 19.76 -15.94
CA ARG A 50 9.36 20.78 -16.69
C ARG A 50 7.86 20.60 -16.49
N GLU A 51 7.05 21.56 -16.95
CA GLU A 51 5.57 21.42 -16.95
C GLU A 51 5.09 20.18 -17.68
N ILE A 52 4.11 19.49 -17.09
CA ILE A 52 3.55 18.23 -17.58
C ILE A 52 2.59 18.49 -18.75
N THR A 53 2.70 17.69 -19.80
CA THR A 53 1.72 17.63 -20.89
C THR A 53 0.98 16.29 -20.87
N GLU A 54 -0.22 16.23 -21.47
CA GLU A 54 -0.96 14.95 -21.63
C GLU A 54 -0.10 13.88 -22.35
N PHE A 55 0.74 14.30 -23.28
CA PHE A 55 1.66 13.42 -23.99
C PHE A 55 2.74 12.82 -23.08
N ASP A 56 3.18 13.52 -22.05
CA ASP A 56 4.17 13.03 -21.08
C ASP A 56 3.55 11.96 -20.17
N SER A 57 2.30 12.13 -19.72
CA SER A 57 1.54 11.12 -18.99
C SER A 57 1.39 9.83 -19.80
N ASP A 58 0.92 9.94 -21.04
CA ASP A 58 0.78 8.80 -21.97
C ASP A 58 2.11 8.09 -22.24
N THR A 59 3.20 8.85 -22.33
CA THR A 59 4.55 8.29 -22.54
C THR A 59 5.01 7.52 -21.32
N CYS A 60 4.79 8.02 -20.11
CA CYS A 60 5.09 7.31 -18.86
C CYS A 60 4.26 6.01 -18.76
N VAL A 61 2.98 6.06 -19.06
CA VAL A 61 2.10 4.87 -19.09
C VAL A 61 2.64 3.81 -20.06
N LYS A 62 2.93 4.20 -21.31
CA LYS A 62 3.47 3.26 -22.33
C LYS A 62 4.82 2.66 -21.94
N GLN A 63 5.68 3.41 -21.27
CA GLN A 63 6.98 2.90 -20.79
C GLN A 63 6.79 1.89 -19.66
N ILE A 64 5.87 2.14 -18.73
CA ILE A 64 5.53 1.21 -17.65
C ILE A 64 4.89 -0.06 -18.25
N GLU A 65 3.98 0.07 -19.21
CA GLU A 65 3.37 -1.06 -19.91
C GLU A 65 4.40 -1.86 -20.73
N GLY A 66 5.30 -1.19 -21.43
CA GLY A 66 6.44 -1.79 -22.12
C GLY A 66 7.38 -2.52 -21.16
N ALA A 67 7.47 -2.07 -19.91
CA ALA A 67 8.10 -2.77 -18.82
C ALA A 67 7.25 -3.95 -18.28
N GLY A 68 6.01 -4.17 -18.79
CA GLY A 68 5.14 -5.31 -18.50
C GLY A 68 4.36 -5.20 -17.23
N PHE A 69 4.17 -3.98 -16.75
CA PHE A 69 3.26 -3.63 -15.65
C PHE A 69 2.04 -2.92 -16.24
N GLY A 70 0.89 -3.02 -15.60
CA GLY A 70 -0.24 -2.18 -16.00
C GLY A 70 -0.07 -0.80 -15.40
N ALA A 71 -0.31 0.27 -16.16
CA ALA A 71 -0.28 1.64 -15.64
C ALA A 71 -1.57 2.36 -16.03
N LYS A 72 -2.09 3.17 -15.09
CA LYS A 72 -3.25 4.04 -15.30
C LYS A 72 -3.08 5.32 -14.53
N GLU A 73 -3.57 6.42 -15.09
CA GLU A 73 -3.65 7.68 -14.38
C GLU A 73 -4.63 7.59 -13.20
N LEU A 74 -4.26 8.15 -12.06
CA LEU A 74 -5.07 8.12 -10.85
C LEU A 74 -6.18 9.17 -10.96
N ALA A 75 -7.35 8.74 -11.42
CA ALA A 75 -8.52 9.61 -11.50
C ALA A 75 -9.07 10.01 -10.11
N SER A 76 -8.95 9.15 -9.11
CA SER A 76 -9.20 9.47 -7.68
C SER A 76 -8.65 8.36 -6.75
N PRO A 77 -8.28 8.68 -5.51
CA PRO A 77 -7.84 7.68 -4.52
C PRO A 77 -8.91 6.61 -4.20
N LEU A 78 -10.19 6.92 -4.37
CA LEU A 78 -11.30 5.99 -4.17
C LEU A 78 -11.38 4.92 -5.26
N SER A 79 -11.04 5.24 -6.51
CA SER A 79 -11.05 4.27 -7.62
C SER A 79 -9.95 3.21 -7.45
N VAL A 80 -8.79 3.60 -6.91
CA VAL A 80 -7.69 2.68 -6.60
C VAL A 80 -8.11 1.64 -5.55
N ARG A 81 -8.83 2.07 -4.52
CA ARG A 81 -9.34 1.16 -3.50
C ARG A 81 -10.31 0.14 -4.07
N GLU A 82 -11.27 0.57 -4.90
CA GLU A 82 -12.23 -0.35 -5.52
C GLU A 82 -11.53 -1.38 -6.42
N GLU A 83 -10.49 -0.98 -7.14
CA GLU A 83 -9.66 -1.90 -7.94
C GLU A 83 -8.91 -2.89 -7.04
N ASN A 84 -8.32 -2.43 -5.93
CA ASN A 84 -7.62 -3.28 -4.97
C ASN A 84 -8.59 -4.26 -4.27
N GLU A 85 -9.77 -3.84 -3.86
CA GLU A 85 -10.80 -4.73 -3.30
C GLU A 85 -11.23 -5.81 -4.31
N LYS A 86 -11.41 -5.44 -5.59
CA LYS A 86 -11.71 -6.42 -6.66
C LYS A 86 -10.55 -7.38 -6.88
N SER A 87 -9.31 -6.90 -6.85
CA SER A 87 -8.12 -7.72 -6.97
C SER A 87 -8.03 -8.75 -5.84
N VAL A 88 -8.22 -8.32 -4.58
CA VAL A 88 -8.21 -9.20 -3.40
C VAL A 88 -9.32 -10.26 -3.48
N LYS A 89 -10.53 -9.91 -3.93
CA LYS A 89 -11.61 -10.88 -4.16
C LYS A 89 -11.25 -11.90 -5.25
N THR A 90 -10.62 -11.46 -6.33
CA THR A 90 -10.18 -12.35 -7.41
C THR A 90 -9.09 -13.32 -6.91
N GLN A 91 -8.15 -12.83 -6.10
CA GLN A 91 -7.13 -13.67 -5.46
C GLN A 91 -7.77 -14.71 -4.52
N LEU A 92 -8.75 -14.32 -3.72
CA LEU A 92 -9.48 -15.25 -2.85
C LEU A 92 -10.14 -16.38 -3.64
N ASN A 93 -10.81 -16.06 -4.75
CA ASN A 93 -11.43 -17.06 -5.62
C ASN A 93 -10.40 -18.06 -6.17
N ARG A 94 -9.21 -17.57 -6.58
CA ARG A 94 -8.12 -18.44 -7.04
C ARG A 94 -7.59 -19.35 -5.92
N VAL A 95 -7.47 -18.84 -4.69
CA VAL A 95 -7.08 -19.61 -3.50
C VAL A 95 -8.10 -20.72 -3.24
N ILE A 96 -9.39 -20.40 -3.21
CA ILE A 96 -10.46 -21.37 -2.99
C ILE A 96 -10.44 -22.46 -4.07
N THR A 97 -10.32 -22.07 -5.33
CA THR A 97 -10.24 -23.01 -6.45
C THR A 97 -9.01 -23.91 -6.32
N ALA A 98 -7.85 -23.35 -6.00
CA ALA A 98 -6.61 -24.11 -5.85
C ALA A 98 -6.71 -25.15 -4.73
N PHE A 99 -7.17 -24.78 -3.52
CA PHE A 99 -7.33 -25.73 -2.40
C PHE A 99 -8.41 -26.76 -2.68
N SER A 100 -9.55 -26.36 -3.24
CA SER A 100 -10.66 -27.29 -3.56
C SER A 100 -10.23 -28.37 -4.55
N LEU A 101 -9.30 -28.09 -5.44
CA LEU A 101 -8.77 -29.06 -6.40
C LEU A 101 -7.53 -29.78 -5.87
N SER A 102 -6.71 -29.16 -5.01
CA SER A 102 -5.50 -29.81 -4.45
C SER A 102 -5.86 -30.98 -3.51
N ILE A 103 -6.96 -30.85 -2.74
CA ILE A 103 -7.39 -31.92 -1.83
C ILE A 103 -7.71 -33.23 -2.59
N PRO A 104 -8.56 -33.25 -3.64
CA PRO A 104 -8.75 -34.44 -4.46
C PRO A 104 -7.47 -34.97 -5.10
N VAL A 105 -6.58 -34.09 -5.57
CA VAL A 105 -5.28 -34.48 -6.13
C VAL A 105 -4.48 -35.26 -5.09
N PHE A 106 -4.37 -34.74 -3.87
CA PHE A 106 -3.66 -35.40 -2.78
C PHE A 106 -4.21 -36.79 -2.48
N PHE A 107 -5.53 -36.94 -2.36
CA PHE A 107 -6.14 -38.23 -2.12
C PHE A 107 -5.88 -39.23 -3.26
N LEU A 108 -5.95 -38.76 -4.51
CA LEU A 108 -5.67 -39.59 -5.69
C LEU A 108 -4.18 -40.01 -5.77
N THR A 109 -3.24 -39.18 -5.33
CA THR A 109 -1.81 -39.48 -5.44
C THR A 109 -1.25 -40.24 -4.25
N MET A 110 -1.73 -39.96 -3.02
CA MET A 110 -1.12 -40.44 -1.78
C MET A 110 -1.93 -41.49 -1.03
N VAL A 111 -3.28 -41.48 -1.14
CA VAL A 111 -4.15 -42.29 -0.29
C VAL A 111 -4.81 -43.44 -1.05
N ILE A 112 -5.26 -43.15 -2.26
CA ILE A 112 -6.01 -44.14 -3.05
C ILE A 112 -5.04 -45.08 -3.77
N GLU A 113 -5.22 -46.38 -3.63
CA GLU A 113 -4.48 -47.37 -4.40
C GLU A 113 -4.94 -47.40 -5.86
N ASP A 114 -4.14 -48.02 -6.73
CA ASP A 114 -4.47 -48.12 -8.16
C ASP A 114 -5.75 -48.94 -8.36
N PHE A 115 -6.73 -48.32 -9.03
CA PHE A 115 -8.05 -48.94 -9.26
C PHE A 115 -8.35 -49.24 -10.72
N GLY A 116 -7.34 -49.20 -11.60
CA GLY A 116 -7.47 -49.62 -12.99
C GLY A 116 -6.69 -48.78 -13.98
N THR A 117 -6.74 -49.22 -15.25
CA THR A 117 -6.11 -48.58 -16.37
C THR A 117 -7.12 -48.30 -17.47
N ILE A 118 -6.94 -47.20 -18.21
CA ILE A 118 -7.67 -46.92 -19.43
C ILE A 118 -6.64 -47.07 -20.59
N GLY A 119 -6.74 -48.19 -21.31
CA GLY A 119 -5.72 -48.55 -22.28
C GLY A 119 -4.37 -48.84 -21.60
N SER A 120 -3.33 -48.08 -21.92
CA SER A 120 -2.01 -48.17 -21.29
C SER A 120 -1.81 -47.18 -20.15
N LEU A 121 -2.76 -46.25 -19.91
CA LEU A 121 -2.65 -45.21 -18.89
C LEU A 121 -3.19 -45.65 -17.55
N ASN A 122 -2.49 -45.29 -16.47
CA ASN A 122 -3.00 -45.41 -15.10
C ASN A 122 -4.12 -44.39 -14.87
N LEU A 123 -5.34 -44.91 -14.56
CA LEU A 123 -6.54 -44.11 -14.41
C LEU A 123 -6.40 -43.09 -13.25
N ARG A 124 -5.83 -43.53 -12.14
CA ARG A 124 -5.58 -42.70 -10.95
C ARG A 124 -4.72 -41.47 -11.27
N LEU A 125 -3.58 -41.68 -11.93
CA LEU A 125 -2.66 -40.60 -12.28
C LEU A 125 -3.27 -39.65 -13.33
N THR A 126 -4.02 -40.20 -14.28
CA THR A 126 -4.72 -39.39 -15.31
C THR A 126 -5.80 -38.50 -14.68
N LEU A 127 -6.56 -39.04 -13.69
CA LEU A 127 -7.54 -38.24 -12.95
C LEU A 127 -6.90 -37.17 -12.05
N ALA A 128 -5.72 -37.41 -11.51
CA ALA A 128 -4.97 -36.40 -10.74
C ALA A 128 -4.36 -35.32 -11.65
N MET A 129 -3.96 -35.66 -12.86
CA MET A 129 -3.35 -34.73 -13.82
C MET A 129 -4.29 -33.57 -14.21
N ILE A 130 -5.57 -33.87 -14.46
CA ILE A 130 -6.54 -32.86 -14.95
C ILE A 130 -6.70 -31.70 -13.96
N PRO A 131 -7.09 -31.89 -12.67
CA PRO A 131 -7.23 -30.81 -11.73
C PRO A 131 -5.88 -30.11 -11.44
N SER A 132 -4.75 -30.83 -11.48
CA SER A 132 -3.42 -30.24 -11.32
C SER A 132 -3.08 -29.28 -12.44
N LEU A 133 -3.42 -29.62 -13.69
CA LEU A 133 -3.27 -28.72 -14.83
C LEU A 133 -4.17 -27.49 -14.73
N VAL A 134 -5.38 -27.62 -14.18
CA VAL A 134 -6.27 -26.48 -13.92
C VAL A 134 -5.66 -25.57 -12.85
N ILE A 135 -5.16 -26.14 -11.76
CA ILE A 135 -4.46 -25.34 -10.72
C ILE A 135 -3.26 -24.61 -11.32
N TYR A 136 -2.43 -25.30 -12.09
CA TYR A 136 -1.24 -24.73 -12.71
C TYR A 136 -1.58 -23.61 -13.70
N SER A 137 -2.52 -23.84 -14.60
CA SER A 137 -2.82 -22.93 -15.71
C SER A 137 -3.75 -21.77 -15.31
N TYR A 138 -4.73 -21.99 -14.43
CA TYR A 138 -5.70 -20.96 -14.01
C TYR A 138 -5.27 -20.28 -12.72
N SER A 139 -5.09 -21.04 -11.63
CA SER A 139 -4.75 -20.44 -10.33
C SER A 139 -3.34 -19.86 -10.34
N GLY A 140 -2.37 -20.59 -10.91
CA GLY A 140 -0.97 -20.19 -11.02
C GLY A 140 -0.64 -19.19 -12.14
N ALA A 141 -1.58 -18.90 -13.05
CA ALA A 141 -1.33 -18.12 -14.27
C ALA A 141 -0.62 -16.78 -14.03
N GLU A 142 -0.95 -16.10 -12.93
CA GLU A 142 -0.45 -14.77 -12.66
C GLU A 142 1.02 -14.79 -12.24
N PHE A 143 1.42 -15.66 -11.33
CA PHE A 143 2.84 -15.75 -10.94
C PHE A 143 3.69 -16.39 -12.04
N HIS A 144 3.17 -17.33 -12.84
CA HIS A 144 3.89 -17.84 -14.00
C HIS A 144 4.18 -16.74 -15.03
N ARG A 145 3.20 -15.87 -15.28
CA ARG A 145 3.35 -14.74 -16.19
C ARG A 145 4.37 -13.72 -15.68
N ARG A 146 4.39 -13.48 -14.35
CA ARG A 146 5.37 -12.60 -13.68
C ARG A 146 6.78 -13.20 -13.73
N ALA A 147 6.92 -14.49 -13.45
CA ALA A 147 8.18 -15.20 -13.53
C ALA A 147 8.81 -15.14 -14.94
N TRP A 148 8.03 -15.41 -15.97
CA TRP A 148 8.48 -15.30 -17.37
C TRP A 148 9.01 -13.90 -17.69
N ARG A 149 8.28 -12.86 -17.31
CA ARG A 149 8.73 -11.48 -17.54
C ARG A 149 10.03 -11.17 -16.79
N SER A 150 10.21 -11.68 -15.57
CA SER A 150 11.43 -11.52 -14.78
C SER A 150 12.62 -12.22 -15.45
N ILE A 151 12.44 -13.46 -15.91
CA ILE A 151 13.48 -14.24 -16.58
C ILE A 151 13.97 -13.52 -17.85
N PHE A 152 13.04 -13.05 -18.71
CA PHE A 152 13.40 -12.34 -19.94
C PHE A 152 14.13 -11.01 -19.70
N ARG A 153 13.97 -10.41 -18.49
CA ARG A 153 14.68 -9.17 -18.10
C ARG A 153 15.99 -9.43 -17.39
N GLY A 154 16.36 -10.69 -17.19
CA GLY A 154 17.56 -11.07 -16.43
C GLY A 154 17.46 -10.70 -14.94
N THR A 155 16.23 -10.58 -14.41
CA THR A 155 16.00 -10.36 -12.97
C THR A 155 15.49 -11.64 -12.34
N ALA A 156 16.04 -12.02 -11.19
CA ALA A 156 15.62 -13.20 -10.45
C ALA A 156 14.86 -12.76 -9.19
N ASN A 157 13.61 -13.24 -9.06
CA ASN A 157 12.76 -12.99 -7.92
C ASN A 157 12.12 -14.28 -7.40
N MET A 158 11.32 -14.20 -6.34
CA MET A 158 10.66 -15.36 -5.75
C MET A 158 9.71 -16.07 -6.72
N ASP A 159 9.01 -15.33 -7.61
CA ASP A 159 8.11 -15.92 -8.60
C ASP A 159 8.86 -16.86 -9.56
N VAL A 160 10.13 -16.55 -9.86
CA VAL A 160 11.00 -17.41 -10.71
C VAL A 160 11.28 -18.74 -10.03
N LEU A 161 11.60 -18.75 -8.72
CA LEU A 161 11.86 -20.01 -7.98
C LEU A 161 10.62 -20.90 -7.93
N VAL A 162 9.47 -20.32 -7.58
CA VAL A 162 8.20 -21.05 -7.52
C VAL A 162 7.80 -21.56 -8.89
N HIS A 163 7.94 -20.72 -9.93
CA HIS A 163 7.63 -21.10 -11.30
C HIS A 163 8.50 -22.27 -11.78
N LEU A 164 9.82 -22.19 -11.58
CA LEU A 164 10.73 -23.26 -11.99
C LEU A 164 10.41 -24.56 -11.24
N GLY A 165 10.29 -24.51 -9.92
CA GLY A 165 9.99 -25.68 -9.10
C GLY A 165 8.67 -26.36 -9.49
N THR A 166 7.58 -25.58 -9.57
CA THR A 166 6.26 -26.13 -9.94
C THR A 166 6.18 -26.58 -11.39
N SER A 167 6.86 -25.89 -12.31
CA SER A 167 6.89 -26.28 -13.72
C SER A 167 7.66 -27.59 -13.91
N ILE A 168 8.82 -27.76 -13.28
CA ILE A 168 9.60 -29.00 -13.35
C ILE A 168 8.80 -30.16 -12.77
N ALA A 169 8.18 -29.96 -11.58
CA ALA A 169 7.32 -30.96 -10.96
C ALA A 169 6.14 -31.37 -11.85
N MET A 170 5.48 -30.41 -12.48
CA MET A 170 4.34 -30.64 -13.38
C MET A 170 4.77 -31.35 -14.67
N ILE A 171 5.85 -30.89 -15.31
CA ILE A 171 6.40 -31.51 -16.54
C ILE A 171 6.79 -32.96 -16.26
N TRP A 172 7.52 -33.21 -15.17
CA TRP A 172 7.90 -34.56 -14.76
C TRP A 172 6.68 -35.46 -14.58
N SER A 173 5.71 -35.00 -13.77
CA SER A 173 4.51 -35.79 -13.46
C SER A 173 3.66 -36.09 -14.70
N CYS A 174 3.52 -35.12 -15.61
CA CYS A 174 2.87 -35.32 -16.88
C CYS A 174 3.66 -36.33 -17.76
N ALA A 175 4.98 -36.20 -17.80
CA ALA A 175 5.84 -37.12 -18.60
C ALA A 175 5.73 -38.56 -18.06
N VAL A 176 5.79 -38.80 -16.76
CA VAL A 176 5.59 -40.13 -16.14
C VAL A 176 4.19 -40.65 -16.44
N THR A 177 3.14 -39.84 -16.29
CA THR A 177 1.75 -40.27 -16.55
C THR A 177 1.51 -40.65 -18.00
N LEU A 178 2.11 -39.90 -18.94
CA LEU A 178 1.92 -40.10 -20.39
C LEU A 178 2.99 -41.00 -21.03
N SER A 179 4.03 -41.40 -20.29
CA SER A 179 5.13 -42.24 -20.80
C SER A 179 4.67 -43.54 -21.50
N PRO A 180 3.62 -44.27 -21.02
CA PRO A 180 3.15 -45.47 -21.67
C PRO A 180 2.57 -45.24 -23.08
N LEU A 181 2.14 -44.00 -23.39
CA LEU A 181 1.65 -43.62 -24.73
C LEU A 181 2.77 -43.19 -25.68
N ILE A 182 3.76 -42.44 -25.13
CA ILE A 182 4.77 -41.75 -25.96
C ILE A 182 5.98 -42.64 -26.20
N SER A 183 6.41 -43.40 -25.19
CA SER A 183 7.64 -44.20 -25.29
C SER A 183 7.58 -45.39 -24.31
N PRO A 184 6.86 -46.47 -24.70
CA PRO A 184 6.62 -47.62 -23.81
C PRO A 184 7.88 -48.35 -23.32
N SER A 185 9.03 -48.13 -23.97
CA SER A 185 10.30 -48.80 -23.70
C SER A 185 11.46 -47.86 -23.37
N SER A 186 11.19 -46.62 -22.91
CA SER A 186 12.29 -45.74 -22.56
C SER A 186 12.83 -46.08 -21.16
N ALA A 187 14.13 -46.42 -21.12
CA ALA A 187 14.86 -46.72 -19.88
C ALA A 187 14.82 -45.57 -18.83
N PHE A 188 14.56 -44.33 -19.27
CA PHE A 188 14.52 -43.15 -18.40
C PHE A 188 13.29 -43.15 -17.49
N PHE A 189 12.15 -43.68 -17.96
CA PHE A 189 10.90 -43.80 -17.17
C PHE A 189 10.65 -45.21 -16.63
N GLU A 190 11.54 -46.15 -16.96
CA GLU A 190 11.47 -47.52 -16.46
C GLU A 190 11.63 -47.50 -14.94
N ASN A 191 10.64 -48.01 -14.23
CA ASN A 191 10.52 -47.97 -12.79
C ASN A 191 10.17 -46.59 -12.17
N SER A 192 9.84 -45.55 -12.95
CA SER A 192 9.38 -44.26 -12.42
C SER A 192 7.88 -44.33 -12.17
N SER A 193 7.46 -44.34 -10.89
CA SER A 193 6.06 -44.39 -10.49
C SER A 193 5.61 -43.17 -9.68
N HIS A 194 6.56 -42.38 -9.20
CA HIS A 194 6.26 -41.22 -8.38
C HIS A 194 6.00 -39.98 -9.21
N VAL A 195 4.88 -39.35 -8.91
CA VAL A 195 4.45 -38.06 -9.48
C VAL A 195 4.43 -36.98 -8.40
N PHE A 196 4.57 -35.73 -8.79
CA PHE A 196 4.59 -34.57 -7.87
C PHE A 196 3.41 -33.63 -8.11
N PHE A 197 2.26 -34.17 -8.59
CA PHE A 197 1.05 -33.37 -8.84
C PHE A 197 0.52 -32.71 -7.56
N ASP A 198 0.48 -33.45 -6.46
CA ASP A 198 0.08 -32.97 -5.15
C ASP A 198 1.03 -31.89 -4.62
N GLY A 199 2.35 -32.17 -4.67
CA GLY A 199 3.37 -31.20 -4.26
C GLY A 199 3.26 -29.88 -5.02
N ALA A 200 3.21 -29.94 -6.38
CA ALA A 200 3.05 -28.74 -7.20
C ALA A 200 1.73 -28.01 -6.90
N SER A 201 0.62 -28.74 -6.74
CA SER A 201 -0.70 -28.17 -6.45
C SER A 201 -0.74 -27.49 -5.10
N PHE A 202 -0.20 -28.10 -4.04
CA PHE A 202 -0.14 -27.48 -2.71
C PHE A 202 0.82 -26.29 -2.67
N ILE A 203 1.98 -26.34 -3.33
CA ILE A 203 2.90 -25.21 -3.40
C ILE A 203 2.17 -24.01 -4.02
N ILE A 204 1.48 -24.18 -5.15
CA ILE A 204 0.70 -23.12 -5.79
C ILE A 204 -0.36 -22.59 -4.84
N SER A 205 -1.11 -23.49 -4.17
CA SER A 205 -2.18 -23.11 -3.25
C SER A 205 -1.68 -22.30 -2.07
N PHE A 206 -0.57 -22.73 -1.42
CA PHE A 206 0.01 -22.00 -0.29
C PHE A 206 0.65 -20.67 -0.69
N VAL A 207 1.30 -20.59 -1.85
CA VAL A 207 1.83 -19.32 -2.37
C VAL A 207 0.69 -18.33 -2.66
N LEU A 208 -0.40 -18.79 -3.25
CA LEU A 208 -1.58 -17.95 -3.48
C LEU A 208 -2.24 -17.51 -2.17
N LEU A 209 -2.31 -18.40 -1.18
CA LEU A 209 -2.82 -18.05 0.16
C LEU A 209 -1.95 -16.98 0.81
N GLY A 210 -0.62 -17.13 0.76
CA GLY A 210 0.33 -16.14 1.25
C GLY A 210 0.12 -14.78 0.60
N ASN A 211 0.05 -14.73 -0.72
CA ASN A 211 -0.19 -13.49 -1.49
C ASN A 211 -1.55 -12.85 -1.17
N TYR A 212 -2.60 -13.66 -0.99
CA TYR A 212 -3.92 -13.18 -0.57
C TYR A 212 -3.89 -12.56 0.84
N LEU A 213 -3.28 -13.26 1.81
CA LEU A 213 -3.17 -12.77 3.19
C LEU A 213 -2.40 -11.45 3.24
N GLU A 214 -1.33 -11.34 2.46
CA GLU A 214 -0.57 -10.11 2.29
C GLU A 214 -1.41 -8.96 1.71
N SER A 215 -2.05 -9.20 0.56
CA SER A 215 -2.86 -8.17 -0.12
C SER A 215 -4.00 -7.69 0.78
N ASN A 216 -4.63 -8.62 1.52
CA ASN A 216 -5.69 -8.30 2.48
C ASN A 216 -5.17 -7.51 3.70
N ALA A 217 -3.97 -7.85 4.20
CA ALA A 217 -3.33 -7.09 5.28
C ALA A 217 -2.98 -5.67 4.85
N LYS A 218 -2.42 -5.49 3.66
CA LYS A 218 -2.14 -4.17 3.07
C LYS A 218 -3.41 -3.35 2.90
N LEU A 219 -4.48 -3.94 2.36
CA LEU A 219 -5.76 -3.25 2.19
C LEU A 219 -6.31 -2.73 3.53
N LYS A 220 -6.28 -3.54 4.59
CA LYS A 220 -6.71 -3.14 5.93
C LYS A 220 -5.82 -2.07 6.56
N ALA A 221 -4.53 -2.11 6.31
CA ALA A 221 -3.59 -1.14 6.87
C ALA A 221 -3.77 0.26 6.25
N THR A 222 -4.14 0.32 4.96
CA THR A 222 -4.45 1.59 4.28
C THR A 222 -5.84 2.15 4.62
N ASP A 223 -6.72 1.37 5.28
CA ASP A 223 -8.04 1.82 5.71
C ASP A 223 -8.01 3.06 6.64
N ALA A 224 -6.97 3.22 7.43
CA ALA A 224 -6.80 4.38 8.30
C ALA A 224 -6.64 5.68 7.51
N VAL A 225 -5.85 5.66 6.43
CA VAL A 225 -5.63 6.82 5.55
C VAL A 225 -6.89 7.12 4.74
N HIS A 226 -7.53 6.08 4.22
CA HIS A 226 -8.81 6.22 3.52
C HIS A 226 -9.95 6.69 4.44
N GLY A 227 -9.86 6.39 5.74
CA GLY A 227 -10.76 6.96 6.74
C GLY A 227 -10.71 8.49 6.75
N LEU A 228 -9.51 9.07 6.73
CA LEU A 228 -9.32 10.52 6.65
C LEU A 228 -9.88 11.11 5.33
N MET A 229 -9.66 10.44 4.20
CA MET A 229 -10.20 10.88 2.91
C MET A 229 -11.73 10.89 2.85
N ARG A 230 -12.40 10.00 3.59
CA ARG A 230 -13.88 9.95 3.67
C ARG A 230 -14.49 11.11 4.45
N LEU A 231 -13.69 11.82 5.25
CA LEU A 231 -14.14 13.00 5.97
C LEU A 231 -14.40 14.19 5.04
N GLN A 232 -13.85 14.19 3.84
CA GLN A 232 -14.12 15.24 2.86
C GLN A 232 -15.40 14.93 2.09
N PRO A 233 -16.43 15.79 2.18
CA PRO A 233 -17.68 15.60 1.42
C PRO A 233 -17.39 15.78 -0.09
N LYS A 234 -18.11 15.05 -0.91
CA LYS A 234 -17.98 15.13 -2.38
C LYS A 234 -18.60 16.41 -2.97
N GLN A 235 -19.57 16.97 -2.30
CA GLN A 235 -20.32 18.17 -2.74
C GLN A 235 -20.50 19.11 -1.55
N ALA A 236 -20.63 20.40 -1.84
CA ALA A 236 -20.92 21.43 -0.85
C ALA A 236 -21.96 22.42 -1.37
N SER A 237 -22.67 23.06 -0.43
CA SER A 237 -23.67 24.06 -0.72
C SER A 237 -23.05 25.45 -0.76
N ILE A 238 -22.97 26.06 -1.94
CA ILE A 238 -22.46 27.41 -2.16
C ILE A 238 -23.63 28.39 -2.10
N ILE A 239 -23.45 29.49 -1.40
CA ILE A 239 -24.37 30.63 -1.41
C ILE A 239 -23.89 31.61 -2.49
N GLN A 240 -24.72 31.82 -3.51
CA GLN A 240 -24.44 32.79 -4.59
C GLN A 240 -24.75 34.21 -4.13
N GLU A 241 -24.31 35.21 -4.89
CA GLU A 241 -24.53 36.65 -4.58
C GLU A 241 -26.04 37.02 -4.53
N ASP A 242 -26.87 36.30 -5.29
CA ASP A 242 -28.32 36.45 -5.27
C ASP A 242 -29.04 35.74 -4.10
N GLY A 243 -28.28 35.09 -3.22
CA GLY A 243 -28.77 34.32 -2.08
C GLY A 243 -29.27 32.91 -2.43
N THR A 244 -29.17 32.48 -3.68
CA THR A 244 -29.52 31.11 -4.09
C THR A 244 -28.44 30.13 -3.63
N ILE A 245 -28.85 28.88 -3.33
CA ILE A 245 -27.95 27.81 -2.89
C ILE A 245 -27.78 26.85 -4.03
N LEU A 246 -26.51 26.67 -4.46
CA LEU A 246 -26.11 25.74 -5.47
C LEU A 246 -25.30 24.61 -4.84
N LEU A 247 -25.63 23.36 -5.18
CA LEU A 247 -24.83 22.20 -4.82
C LEU A 247 -23.77 21.98 -5.89
N MET A 248 -22.49 22.04 -5.49
CA MET A 248 -21.34 21.92 -6.39
C MET A 248 -20.33 20.90 -5.88
N PRO A 249 -19.64 20.15 -6.78
CA PRO A 249 -18.50 19.34 -6.37
C PRO A 249 -17.45 20.17 -5.65
N VAL A 250 -16.90 19.65 -4.54
CA VAL A 250 -15.92 20.39 -3.71
C VAL A 250 -14.65 20.70 -4.52
N SER A 251 -14.30 19.86 -5.50
CA SER A 251 -13.19 20.08 -6.44
C SER A 251 -13.28 21.34 -7.26
N ASP A 252 -14.51 21.81 -7.51
CA ASP A 252 -14.78 22.90 -8.45
C ASP A 252 -15.03 24.23 -7.74
N ILE A 253 -14.96 24.26 -6.40
CA ILE A 253 -15.24 25.44 -5.58
C ILE A 253 -14.04 26.40 -5.59
N PRO A 254 -14.21 27.65 -6.06
CA PRO A 254 -13.16 28.65 -6.04
C PRO A 254 -12.86 29.13 -4.61
N LYS A 255 -11.63 29.57 -4.40
CA LYS A 255 -11.22 30.23 -3.16
C LYS A 255 -12.01 31.54 -2.97
N GLY A 256 -12.47 31.80 -1.75
CA GLY A 256 -13.28 32.97 -1.42
C GLY A 256 -14.80 32.71 -1.50
N SER A 257 -15.25 31.54 -1.94
CA SER A 257 -16.65 31.17 -2.00
C SER A 257 -17.28 31.13 -0.61
N VAL A 258 -18.57 31.46 -0.52
CA VAL A 258 -19.36 31.38 0.70
C VAL A 258 -20.12 30.06 0.72
N LEU A 259 -19.86 29.24 1.74
CA LEU A 259 -20.42 27.90 1.87
C LEU A 259 -21.38 27.84 3.05
N ARG A 260 -22.48 27.12 2.89
CA ARG A 260 -23.39 26.77 3.98
C ARG A 260 -23.16 25.34 4.43
N VAL A 261 -22.87 25.15 5.73
CA VAL A 261 -22.68 23.85 6.35
C VAL A 261 -23.78 23.65 7.39
N LEU A 262 -24.59 22.60 7.24
CA LEU A 262 -25.70 22.30 8.14
C LEU A 262 -25.22 21.50 9.36
N ALA A 263 -26.04 21.50 10.42
CA ALA A 263 -25.82 20.61 11.56
C ALA A 263 -25.80 19.14 11.09
N GLY A 264 -24.81 18.40 11.51
CA GLY A 264 -24.51 17.02 11.08
C GLY A 264 -23.64 16.91 9.82
N ASP A 265 -23.43 18.00 9.09
CA ASP A 265 -22.58 18.00 7.91
C ASP A 265 -21.11 18.20 8.28
N THR A 266 -20.25 17.73 7.38
CA THR A 266 -18.80 17.92 7.46
C THR A 266 -18.41 19.21 6.76
N VAL A 267 -17.50 19.98 7.35
CA VAL A 267 -16.90 21.18 6.75
C VAL A 267 -16.12 20.78 5.48
N PRO A 268 -16.46 21.30 4.29
CA PRO A 268 -15.90 20.81 3.02
C PRO A 268 -14.50 21.35 2.70
N LEU A 269 -14.21 22.59 3.10
CA LEU A 269 -12.95 23.29 2.85
C LEU A 269 -12.55 24.13 4.07
N ASP A 270 -11.26 24.39 4.23
CA ASP A 270 -10.79 25.32 5.27
C ASP A 270 -11.30 26.72 4.98
N GLY A 271 -11.68 27.43 6.05
CA GLY A 271 -12.26 28.76 5.92
C GLY A 271 -12.39 29.49 7.25
N VAL A 272 -13.13 30.59 7.19
CA VAL A 272 -13.44 31.44 8.34
C VAL A 272 -14.96 31.55 8.48
N VAL A 273 -15.48 31.49 9.70
CA VAL A 273 -16.91 31.65 9.98
C VAL A 273 -17.34 33.07 9.66
N GLU A 274 -18.30 33.21 8.75
CA GLU A 274 -18.86 34.51 8.35
C GLU A 274 -20.20 34.81 9.01
N LYS A 275 -21.01 33.75 9.29
CA LYS A 275 -22.28 33.88 10.01
C LYS A 275 -22.60 32.61 10.78
N GLY A 276 -23.23 32.78 11.91
CA GLY A 276 -23.65 31.69 12.80
C GLY A 276 -22.64 31.40 13.90
N SER A 277 -23.03 30.50 14.79
CA SER A 277 -22.16 29.90 15.81
C SER A 277 -22.55 28.45 15.97
N ALA A 278 -21.59 27.55 16.08
CA ALA A 278 -21.83 26.12 16.23
C ALA A 278 -20.71 25.43 17.01
N LEU A 279 -21.05 24.31 17.63
CA LEU A 279 -20.09 23.36 18.18
C LEU A 279 -19.55 22.50 17.02
N LEU A 280 -18.22 22.44 16.91
CA LEU A 280 -17.52 21.59 15.93
C LEU A 280 -16.79 20.45 16.64
N ASP A 281 -16.99 19.24 16.14
CA ASP A 281 -16.15 18.10 16.48
C ASP A 281 -14.88 18.14 15.61
N GLU A 282 -13.77 18.52 16.24
CA GLU A 282 -12.45 18.58 15.63
C GLU A 282 -11.58 17.37 16.02
N SER A 283 -12.14 16.36 16.70
CA SER A 283 -11.41 15.22 17.28
C SER A 283 -10.56 14.45 16.25
N MET A 284 -11.02 14.39 15.02
CA MET A 284 -10.30 13.72 13.92
C MET A 284 -9.02 14.46 13.52
N MET A 285 -8.90 15.75 13.80
CA MET A 285 -7.75 16.58 13.45
C MET A 285 -6.85 16.87 14.66
N THR A 286 -7.46 17.11 15.82
CA THR A 286 -6.77 17.50 17.05
C THR A 286 -6.55 16.33 18.02
N GLY A 287 -7.34 15.26 17.90
CA GLY A 287 -7.37 14.15 18.86
C GLY A 287 -8.17 14.45 20.15
N GLU A 288 -8.69 15.67 20.31
CA GLU A 288 -9.46 16.08 21.47
C GLU A 288 -10.95 15.77 21.28
N SER A 289 -11.55 15.04 22.22
CA SER A 289 -12.95 14.58 22.13
C SER A 289 -13.98 15.66 22.48
N HIS A 290 -13.55 16.83 22.96
CA HIS A 290 -14.46 17.90 23.34
C HIS A 290 -14.76 18.82 22.15
N PRO A 291 -16.05 18.98 21.76
CA PRO A 291 -16.43 19.91 20.71
C PRO A 291 -16.02 21.35 21.06
N VAL A 292 -15.57 22.08 20.04
CA VAL A 292 -15.11 23.47 20.15
C VAL A 292 -16.16 24.39 19.58
N MET A 293 -16.55 25.44 20.39
CA MET A 293 -17.45 26.48 19.89
C MET A 293 -16.73 27.37 18.88
N LYS A 294 -17.30 27.52 17.69
CA LYS A 294 -16.82 28.42 16.63
C LYS A 294 -17.86 29.54 16.42
N THR A 295 -17.37 30.77 16.34
CA THR A 295 -18.14 31.98 16.16
C THR A 295 -17.61 32.81 15.01
N TYR A 296 -18.24 33.95 14.74
CA TYR A 296 -17.79 34.87 13.66
C TYR A 296 -16.30 35.19 13.78
N GLY A 297 -15.58 35.02 12.70
CA GLY A 297 -14.12 35.27 12.62
C GLY A 297 -13.25 34.10 12.98
N ASP A 298 -13.78 33.01 13.54
CA ASP A 298 -13.00 31.82 13.87
C ASP A 298 -12.69 30.99 12.63
N THR A 299 -11.53 30.35 12.64
CA THR A 299 -11.11 29.42 11.59
C THR A 299 -11.74 28.05 11.77
N VAL A 300 -12.18 27.45 10.66
CA VAL A 300 -12.69 26.08 10.59
C VAL A 300 -11.87 25.26 9.59
N VAL A 301 -11.73 23.98 9.87
CA VAL A 301 -10.88 23.07 9.11
C VAL A 301 -11.75 22.03 8.38
N ALA A 302 -11.38 21.71 7.15
CA ALA A 302 -12.04 20.67 6.35
C ALA A 302 -11.98 19.31 7.07
N GLY A 303 -13.11 18.58 7.05
CA GLY A 303 -13.21 17.29 7.71
C GLY A 303 -13.77 17.33 9.13
N THR A 304 -13.94 18.52 9.76
CA THR A 304 -14.60 18.68 11.05
C THR A 304 -16.11 18.62 10.89
N ILE A 305 -16.84 18.19 11.93
CA ILE A 305 -18.30 17.98 11.86
C ILE A 305 -19.00 19.08 12.64
N VAL A 306 -19.95 19.74 12.00
CA VAL A 306 -20.84 20.74 12.66
C VAL A 306 -21.92 19.99 13.44
N MET A 307 -22.03 20.23 14.77
CA MET A 307 -22.88 19.39 15.62
C MET A 307 -24.31 19.90 15.85
N ASP A 308 -24.49 21.18 16.08
CA ASP A 308 -25.73 21.70 16.65
C ASP A 308 -26.46 22.77 15.83
N SER A 309 -25.76 23.59 15.04
CA SER A 309 -26.36 24.65 14.26
C SER A 309 -25.72 24.87 12.92
N THR A 310 -26.35 25.67 12.04
CA THR A 310 -25.84 25.94 10.70
C THR A 310 -24.75 27.02 10.74
N LEU A 311 -23.64 26.78 10.04
CA LEU A 311 -22.59 27.76 9.81
C LEU A 311 -22.58 28.24 8.36
N VAL A 312 -22.24 29.51 8.19
CA VAL A 312 -21.82 30.06 6.90
C VAL A 312 -20.35 30.39 6.99
N ILE A 313 -19.56 29.80 6.13
CA ILE A 313 -18.11 29.94 6.11
C ILE A 313 -17.64 30.52 4.79
N ARG A 314 -16.62 31.39 4.80
CA ARG A 314 -15.90 31.81 3.61
C ARG A 314 -14.65 30.99 3.46
N THR A 315 -14.54 30.22 2.37
CA THR A 315 -13.35 29.38 2.14
C THR A 315 -12.12 30.23 1.82
N ASN A 316 -10.99 29.87 2.41
CA ASN A 316 -9.68 30.49 2.18
C ASN A 316 -8.68 29.55 1.48
N SER A 317 -9.11 28.32 1.15
CA SER A 317 -8.27 27.29 0.55
C SER A 317 -8.98 26.59 -0.63
N LEU A 318 -8.20 26.06 -1.56
CA LEU A 318 -8.65 25.06 -2.52
C LEU A 318 -8.62 23.66 -1.87
N VAL A 319 -9.25 22.68 -2.50
CA VAL A 319 -9.30 21.28 -2.01
C VAL A 319 -7.90 20.72 -1.69
N GLN A 320 -6.94 20.97 -2.57
CA GLN A 320 -5.56 20.47 -2.44
C GLN A 320 -4.74 21.23 -1.37
N GLU A 321 -5.19 22.44 -1.02
CA GLU A 321 -4.51 23.30 -0.04
C GLU A 321 -5.02 23.10 1.39
N THR A 322 -6.14 22.34 1.58
CA THR A 322 -6.72 22.10 2.91
C THR A 322 -5.74 21.41 3.83
N MET A 323 -5.90 21.65 5.15
CA MET A 323 -5.11 20.97 6.18
C MET A 323 -5.28 19.44 6.08
N LEU A 324 -6.50 18.98 5.82
CA LEU A 324 -6.79 17.57 5.60
C LEU A 324 -6.03 17.00 4.40
N ALA A 325 -6.00 17.71 3.26
CA ALA A 325 -5.24 17.29 2.08
C ALA A 325 -3.73 17.22 2.36
N LYS A 326 -3.19 18.17 3.11
CA LYS A 326 -1.78 18.16 3.54
C LYS A 326 -1.46 16.96 4.43
N VAL A 327 -2.34 16.63 5.38
CA VAL A 327 -2.19 15.43 6.23
C VAL A 327 -2.19 14.16 5.38
N ILE A 328 -3.13 14.04 4.45
CA ILE A 328 -3.20 12.89 3.53
C ILE A 328 -1.91 12.78 2.71
N THR A 329 -1.42 13.89 2.15
CA THR A 329 -0.18 13.92 1.37
C THR A 329 1.03 13.51 2.20
N LEU A 330 1.17 14.03 3.42
CA LEU A 330 2.26 13.66 4.34
C LEU A 330 2.25 12.17 4.69
N VAL A 331 1.07 11.58 4.91
CA VAL A 331 0.96 10.15 5.18
C VAL A 331 1.28 9.33 3.93
N ASP A 332 0.83 9.76 2.75
CA ASP A 332 1.15 9.13 1.47
C ASP A 332 2.67 9.19 1.18
N GLU A 333 3.31 10.35 1.36
CA GLU A 333 4.75 10.51 1.23
C GLU A 333 5.54 9.65 2.23
N ALA A 334 5.07 9.59 3.49
CA ALA A 334 5.66 8.74 4.50
C ALA A 334 5.62 7.25 4.11
N GLN A 335 4.57 6.82 3.41
CA GLN A 335 4.42 5.45 2.92
C GLN A 335 5.17 5.19 1.60
N ASN A 336 5.52 6.24 0.84
CA ASN A 336 6.21 6.13 -0.45
C ASN A 336 7.71 5.84 -0.34
N GLY A 337 8.35 6.12 0.80
CA GLY A 337 9.77 5.90 1.01
C GLY A 337 10.13 4.42 1.11
N LYS A 338 11.21 3.99 0.43
CA LYS A 338 11.80 2.66 0.68
C LYS A 338 12.69 2.71 1.93
N ALA A 339 12.36 1.89 2.92
CA ALA A 339 13.21 1.73 4.09
C ALA A 339 14.62 1.27 3.69
N PRO A 340 15.69 1.75 4.33
CA PRO A 340 17.05 1.28 4.11
C PRO A 340 17.19 -0.25 4.21
N ILE A 341 16.53 -0.87 5.19
CA ILE A 341 16.48 -2.33 5.35
C ILE A 341 15.84 -3.03 4.13
N GLN A 342 14.83 -2.44 3.51
CA GLN A 342 14.20 -3.01 2.32
C GLN A 342 15.18 -3.04 1.13
N ARG A 343 15.95 -1.97 0.92
CA ARG A 343 17.00 -1.92 -0.11
C ARG A 343 18.07 -3.00 0.11
N LEU A 344 18.43 -3.26 1.36
CA LEU A 344 19.36 -4.33 1.72
C LEU A 344 18.79 -5.72 1.37
N VAL A 345 17.53 -5.98 1.74
CA VAL A 345 16.83 -7.23 1.42
C VAL A 345 16.76 -7.47 -0.09
N ASP A 346 16.48 -6.43 -0.87
CA ASP A 346 16.44 -6.50 -2.34
C ASP A 346 17.80 -6.88 -2.92
N SER A 347 18.86 -6.25 -2.44
CA SER A 347 20.24 -6.54 -2.87
C SER A 347 20.67 -7.96 -2.54
N ILE A 348 20.31 -8.46 -1.35
CA ILE A 348 20.57 -9.85 -0.94
C ILE A 348 19.80 -10.82 -1.84
N SER A 349 18.51 -10.56 -2.09
CA SER A 349 17.65 -11.42 -2.92
C SER A 349 18.15 -11.55 -4.35
N ALA A 350 18.68 -10.46 -4.92
CA ALA A 350 19.21 -10.44 -6.28
C ALA A 350 20.42 -11.38 -6.48
N ILE A 351 21.19 -11.64 -5.41
CA ILE A 351 22.33 -12.58 -5.42
C ILE A 351 21.88 -13.98 -4.99
N PHE A 352 21.04 -14.05 -3.97
CA PHE A 352 20.60 -15.29 -3.34
C PHE A 352 19.86 -16.21 -4.33
N VAL A 353 18.92 -15.67 -5.11
CA VAL A 353 18.11 -16.48 -6.04
C VAL A 353 18.94 -17.17 -7.11
N PRO A 354 19.83 -16.51 -7.87
CA PRO A 354 20.71 -17.17 -8.83
C PRO A 354 21.62 -18.23 -8.20
N VAL A 355 22.16 -17.95 -6.99
CA VAL A 355 23.01 -18.90 -6.26
C VAL A 355 22.23 -20.15 -5.89
N VAL A 356 21.02 -20.01 -5.36
CA VAL A 356 20.16 -21.15 -5.02
C VAL A 356 19.80 -21.98 -6.25
N VAL A 357 19.44 -21.34 -7.37
CA VAL A 357 19.17 -22.06 -8.62
C VAL A 357 20.38 -22.86 -9.07
N LEU A 358 21.57 -22.27 -9.03
CA LEU A 358 22.81 -22.97 -9.39
C LEU A 358 23.07 -24.16 -8.45
N LEU A 359 22.96 -23.98 -7.14
CA LEU A 359 23.16 -25.05 -6.16
C LEU A 359 22.12 -26.16 -6.30
N ALA A 360 20.86 -25.82 -6.56
CA ALA A 360 19.81 -26.79 -6.80
C ALA A 360 20.07 -27.64 -8.06
N ILE A 361 20.55 -27.01 -9.14
CA ILE A 361 20.96 -27.73 -10.36
C ILE A 361 22.15 -28.64 -10.09
N LEU A 362 23.18 -28.16 -9.40
CA LEU A 362 24.35 -28.96 -9.04
C LEU A 362 23.99 -30.15 -8.16
N ALA A 363 23.12 -29.94 -7.16
CA ALA A 363 22.64 -31.03 -6.30
C ALA A 363 21.81 -32.05 -7.11
N SER A 364 20.95 -31.58 -8.00
CA SER A 364 20.17 -32.44 -8.90
C SER A 364 21.05 -33.29 -9.79
N VAL A 365 22.06 -32.69 -10.44
CA VAL A 365 23.04 -33.43 -11.29
C VAL A 365 23.86 -34.42 -10.46
N PHE A 366 24.28 -34.03 -9.25
CA PHE A 366 24.96 -34.94 -8.35
C PHE A 366 24.11 -36.19 -8.07
N TRP A 367 22.86 -36.04 -7.67
CA TRP A 367 21.96 -37.14 -7.38
C TRP A 367 21.61 -37.94 -8.65
N LEU A 368 21.54 -37.34 -9.82
CA LEU A 368 21.32 -38.05 -11.07
C LEU A 368 22.45 -39.04 -11.36
N ILE A 369 23.69 -38.69 -11.02
CA ILE A 369 24.89 -39.50 -11.28
C ILE A 369 25.11 -40.55 -10.19
N PHE A 370 24.97 -40.17 -8.92
CA PHE A 370 25.40 -40.97 -7.78
C PHE A 370 24.26 -41.63 -6.99
N ALA A 371 22.99 -41.46 -7.38
CA ALA A 371 21.85 -42.00 -6.63
C ALA A 371 21.87 -43.53 -6.51
N GLU A 372 22.27 -44.25 -7.56
CA GLU A 372 22.36 -45.72 -7.55
C GLU A 372 23.36 -46.24 -6.53
N GLU A 373 24.45 -45.51 -6.31
CA GLU A 373 25.50 -45.92 -5.36
C GLU A 373 25.17 -45.52 -3.92
N LEU A 374 24.57 -44.34 -3.73
CA LEU A 374 24.37 -43.75 -2.43
C LEU A 374 22.98 -44.07 -1.85
N ALA A 375 21.95 -44.18 -2.66
CA ALA A 375 20.57 -44.42 -2.27
C ALA A 375 20.10 -45.87 -2.48
N THR A 376 20.96 -46.85 -2.24
CA THR A 376 20.73 -48.31 -2.50
C THR A 376 19.47 -48.88 -1.83
N LYS A 377 18.89 -48.20 -0.86
CA LYS A 377 17.62 -48.63 -0.17
C LYS A 377 16.39 -47.89 -0.70
N SER A 378 16.54 -46.94 -1.63
CA SER A 378 15.41 -46.22 -2.22
C SER A 378 14.76 -47.04 -3.32
N SER A 379 13.44 -47.05 -3.34
CA SER A 379 12.66 -47.61 -4.46
C SER A 379 12.51 -46.63 -5.64
N MET A 380 13.07 -45.41 -5.50
CA MET A 380 12.97 -44.33 -6.49
C MET A 380 14.11 -44.44 -7.51
N SER A 381 13.82 -44.11 -8.77
CA SER A 381 14.87 -44.01 -9.80
C SER A 381 15.80 -42.81 -9.55
N SER A 382 17.02 -42.85 -10.10
CA SER A 382 17.98 -41.71 -10.02
C SER A 382 17.38 -40.44 -10.59
N ALA A 383 16.57 -40.53 -11.62
CA ALA A 383 15.86 -39.38 -12.21
C ALA A 383 14.80 -38.81 -11.25
N GLU A 384 14.02 -39.67 -10.57
CA GLU A 384 13.04 -39.24 -9.57
C GLU A 384 13.68 -38.51 -8.39
N ILE A 385 14.78 -39.07 -7.82
CA ILE A 385 15.53 -38.45 -6.72
C ILE A 385 16.08 -37.10 -7.17
N SER A 386 16.68 -37.02 -8.35
CA SER A 386 17.24 -35.81 -8.92
C SER A 386 16.18 -34.69 -9.05
N VAL A 387 15.02 -35.02 -9.62
CA VAL A 387 13.91 -34.06 -9.77
C VAL A 387 13.35 -33.65 -8.41
N MET A 388 13.18 -34.60 -7.46
CA MET A 388 12.71 -34.30 -6.11
C MET A 388 13.66 -33.31 -5.39
N VAL A 389 14.99 -33.54 -5.48
CA VAL A 389 15.97 -32.65 -4.88
C VAL A 389 15.93 -31.26 -5.53
N LEU A 390 15.82 -31.20 -6.86
CA LEU A 390 15.73 -29.92 -7.57
C LEU A 390 14.50 -29.12 -7.15
N VAL A 391 13.32 -29.74 -7.21
CA VAL A 391 12.05 -29.10 -6.86
C VAL A 391 12.05 -28.65 -5.39
N SER A 392 12.45 -29.55 -4.48
CA SER A 392 12.47 -29.25 -3.04
C SER A 392 13.43 -28.11 -2.73
N SER A 393 14.64 -28.10 -3.32
CA SER A 393 15.63 -27.03 -3.11
C SER A 393 15.11 -25.68 -3.60
N LEU A 394 14.50 -25.62 -4.79
CA LEU A 394 13.97 -24.37 -5.34
C LEU A 394 12.80 -23.81 -4.53
N VAL A 395 11.92 -24.67 -4.04
CA VAL A 395 10.72 -24.25 -3.32
C VAL A 395 11.03 -23.83 -1.88
N ILE A 396 11.81 -24.65 -1.15
CA ILE A 396 12.13 -24.38 0.26
C ILE A 396 13.00 -23.12 0.39
N ALA A 397 13.87 -22.85 -0.55
CA ALA A 397 14.74 -21.67 -0.53
C ALA A 397 14.02 -20.36 -0.86
N CYS A 398 12.70 -20.35 -1.07
CA CYS A 398 11.97 -19.11 -1.36
C CYS A 398 12.02 -18.14 -0.17
N PRO A 399 12.59 -16.93 -0.31
CA PRO A 399 12.59 -15.92 0.76
C PRO A 399 11.28 -15.10 0.77
N CYS A 400 10.13 -15.76 0.61
CA CYS A 400 8.84 -15.10 0.38
C CYS A 400 8.46 -14.12 1.50
N ALA A 401 8.70 -14.50 2.77
CA ALA A 401 8.37 -13.66 3.92
C ALA A 401 9.31 -12.46 4.09
N LEU A 402 10.57 -12.59 3.68
CA LEU A 402 11.59 -11.55 3.89
C LEU A 402 11.26 -10.24 3.14
N GLY A 403 10.79 -10.35 1.90
CA GLY A 403 10.42 -9.20 1.08
C GLY A 403 9.17 -8.45 1.55
N LEU A 404 8.35 -9.08 2.41
CA LEU A 404 7.05 -8.58 2.84
C LEU A 404 7.03 -8.08 4.28
N ALA A 405 7.91 -8.58 5.14
CA ALA A 405 7.91 -8.29 6.57
C ALA A 405 8.03 -6.78 6.85
N THR A 406 9.03 -6.14 6.25
CA THR A 406 9.31 -4.71 6.49
C THR A 406 8.22 -3.79 5.93
N PRO A 407 7.80 -3.87 4.65
CA PRO A 407 6.74 -3.00 4.14
C PRO A 407 5.43 -3.13 4.92
N THR A 408 5.04 -4.37 5.28
CA THR A 408 3.80 -4.61 6.02
C THR A 408 3.88 -4.00 7.43
N ALA A 409 4.98 -4.20 8.16
CA ALA A 409 5.16 -3.64 9.49
C ALA A 409 5.13 -2.10 9.47
N LEU A 410 5.77 -1.48 8.47
CA LEU A 410 5.80 -0.03 8.31
C LEU A 410 4.42 0.55 7.98
N VAL A 411 3.70 -0.04 7.02
CA VAL A 411 2.35 0.43 6.65
C VAL A 411 1.40 0.33 7.84
N VAL A 412 1.44 -0.77 8.59
CA VAL A 412 0.61 -0.94 9.80
C VAL A 412 1.02 0.05 10.89
N GLY A 413 2.32 0.22 11.13
CA GLY A 413 2.85 1.11 12.16
C GLY A 413 2.53 2.58 11.88
N THR A 414 2.78 3.07 10.65
CA THR A 414 2.47 4.44 10.24
C THR A 414 0.96 4.70 10.21
N GLY A 415 0.15 3.73 9.77
CA GLY A 415 -1.30 3.83 9.76
C GLY A 415 -1.90 3.91 11.17
N GLN A 416 -1.36 3.16 12.14
CA GLN A 416 -1.76 3.29 13.54
C GLN A 416 -1.29 4.62 14.14
N GLY A 417 -0.03 5.04 13.85
CA GLY A 417 0.47 6.34 14.30
C GLY A 417 -0.44 7.49 13.85
N ALA A 418 -0.85 7.49 12.58
CA ALA A 418 -1.73 8.51 12.02
C ALA A 418 -3.09 8.61 12.77
N LYS A 419 -3.67 7.49 13.23
CA LYS A 419 -4.90 7.48 14.03
C LYS A 419 -4.75 8.19 15.39
N PHE A 420 -3.54 8.24 15.92
CA PHE A 420 -3.21 8.95 17.17
C PHE A 420 -2.63 10.34 16.93
N GLY A 421 -2.76 10.89 15.71
CA GLY A 421 -2.21 12.18 15.34
C GLY A 421 -0.69 12.22 15.14
N LEU A 422 -0.02 11.05 15.15
CA LEU A 422 1.42 10.95 14.92
C LEU A 422 1.70 10.85 13.42
N LEU A 423 2.05 11.98 12.81
CA LEU A 423 2.39 12.06 11.40
C LEU A 423 3.88 11.85 11.19
N ILE A 424 4.24 10.72 10.58
CA ILE A 424 5.62 10.34 10.31
C ILE A 424 5.99 10.82 8.91
N LYS A 425 6.95 11.76 8.81
CA LYS A 425 7.38 12.37 7.53
C LYS A 425 8.30 11.50 6.67
N GLY A 426 8.62 10.29 7.09
CA GLY A 426 9.45 9.39 6.30
C GLY A 426 9.79 8.09 7.02
N ILE A 427 9.79 7.00 6.28
CA ILE A 427 10.08 5.65 6.79
C ILE A 427 11.49 5.57 7.37
N GLU A 428 12.45 6.28 6.77
CA GLU A 428 13.84 6.31 7.25
C GLU A 428 13.96 6.89 8.66
N ALA A 429 13.17 7.92 8.98
CA ALA A 429 13.11 8.50 10.32
C ALA A 429 12.56 7.48 11.34
N LEU A 430 11.52 6.73 10.97
CA LEU A 430 10.95 5.69 11.81
C LEU A 430 11.95 4.55 12.05
N GLU A 431 12.65 4.08 11.02
CA GLU A 431 13.67 3.04 11.12
C GLU A 431 14.84 3.49 12.00
N LYS A 432 15.31 4.74 11.84
CA LYS A 432 16.42 5.29 12.64
C LYS A 432 16.03 5.60 14.09
N SER A 433 14.74 5.76 14.39
CA SER A 433 14.27 6.16 15.73
C SER A 433 14.68 5.19 16.83
N HIS A 434 14.80 3.88 16.53
CA HIS A 434 15.22 2.86 17.49
C HIS A 434 16.68 3.03 18.00
N SER A 435 17.53 3.70 17.22
CA SER A 435 18.94 3.96 17.55
C SER A 435 19.17 5.32 18.23
N THR A 436 18.07 6.08 18.51
CA THR A 436 18.14 7.39 19.14
C THR A 436 18.62 7.27 20.59
N THR A 437 19.72 7.93 20.91
CA THR A 437 20.32 7.96 22.26
C THR A 437 20.13 9.31 22.96
N VAL A 438 19.88 10.37 22.20
CA VAL A 438 19.69 11.74 22.71
C VAL A 438 18.49 12.37 22.00
N VAL A 439 17.60 12.96 22.78
CA VAL A 439 16.46 13.73 22.28
C VAL A 439 16.64 15.19 22.67
N VAL A 440 16.67 16.07 21.67
CA VAL A 440 16.72 17.52 21.85
C VAL A 440 15.34 18.09 21.50
N LEU A 441 14.68 18.69 22.49
CA LEU A 441 13.33 19.25 22.34
C LEU A 441 13.43 20.78 22.25
N ASP A 442 12.76 21.37 21.28
CA ASP A 442 12.49 22.79 21.25
C ASP A 442 11.49 23.17 22.35
N LYS A 443 11.58 24.39 22.86
CA LYS A 443 10.69 24.83 23.91
C LYS A 443 9.31 25.22 23.37
N THR A 444 9.29 26.11 22.38
CA THR A 444 8.06 26.79 21.97
C THR A 444 7.28 25.96 20.93
N GLY A 445 6.03 25.61 21.26
CA GLY A 445 5.21 24.77 20.39
C GLY A 445 5.58 23.27 20.38
N THR A 446 6.61 22.87 21.17
CA THR A 446 7.01 21.46 21.36
C THR A 446 6.83 21.02 22.81
N ILE A 447 7.49 21.72 23.77
CA ILE A 447 7.30 21.49 25.21
C ILE A 447 6.12 22.31 25.72
N THR A 448 5.88 23.47 25.13
CA THR A 448 4.79 24.37 25.46
C THR A 448 3.77 24.43 24.33
N GLU A 449 2.55 24.82 24.59
CA GLU A 449 1.45 24.96 23.62
C GLU A 449 1.70 26.07 22.57
N GLY A 450 2.72 26.92 22.75
CA GLY A 450 3.02 28.02 21.84
C GLY A 450 2.04 29.19 21.93
N SER A 451 1.02 29.08 22.76
CA SER A 451 -0.02 30.09 22.97
C SER A 451 0.14 30.68 24.37
N PRO A 452 0.71 31.88 24.50
CA PRO A 452 0.82 32.53 25.80
C PRO A 452 -0.57 32.88 26.35
N VAL A 453 -0.74 32.78 27.68
CA VAL A 453 -1.96 33.17 28.39
C VAL A 453 -1.62 34.11 29.53
N VAL A 454 -2.51 35.06 29.81
CA VAL A 454 -2.37 35.94 30.96
C VAL A 454 -2.64 35.14 32.23
N LYS A 455 -1.63 34.96 33.08
CA LYS A 455 -1.76 34.24 34.38
C LYS A 455 -2.23 35.11 35.52
N GLY A 456 -2.01 36.41 35.44
CA GLY A 456 -2.40 37.37 36.46
C GLY A 456 -2.09 38.79 36.04
N VAL A 457 -2.84 39.72 36.56
CA VAL A 457 -2.67 41.16 36.36
C VAL A 457 -2.43 41.79 37.73
N ASN A 458 -1.25 42.39 37.94
CA ASN A 458 -0.90 43.15 39.13
C ASN A 458 -1.14 44.64 38.88
N VAL A 459 -2.21 45.16 39.43
CA VAL A 459 -2.57 46.58 39.29
C VAL A 459 -1.82 47.40 40.32
N LEU A 460 -1.00 48.35 39.87
CA LEU A 460 -0.30 49.30 40.75
C LEU A 460 -1.11 50.53 41.02
N ASN A 461 -1.93 50.98 40.03
CA ASN A 461 -2.83 52.14 40.16
C ASN A 461 -3.99 51.95 39.18
N GLY A 462 -5.21 52.35 39.54
CA GLY A 462 -6.40 52.26 38.71
C GLY A 462 -7.18 50.95 38.87
N ASP A 463 -8.13 50.73 37.99
CA ASP A 463 -8.97 49.52 37.98
C ASP A 463 -8.40 48.46 37.01
N ARG A 464 -8.47 47.19 37.41
CA ARG A 464 -7.97 46.06 36.62
C ARG A 464 -8.61 46.00 35.23
N GLU A 465 -9.87 46.27 35.20
CA GLU A 465 -10.72 46.15 34.02
C GLU A 465 -10.43 47.24 33.01
N GLU A 466 -10.28 48.50 33.49
CA GLU A 466 -9.88 49.63 32.69
C GLU A 466 -8.49 49.41 32.04
N ILE A 467 -7.54 48.87 32.82
CA ILE A 467 -6.18 48.60 32.35
C ILE A 467 -6.18 47.51 31.27
N LEU A 468 -6.97 46.42 31.43
CA LEU A 468 -7.10 45.39 30.43
C LEU A 468 -7.76 45.89 29.15
N SER A 469 -8.80 46.71 29.27
CA SER A 469 -9.48 47.32 28.12
C SER A 469 -8.55 48.24 27.32
N ILE A 470 -7.81 49.12 27.99
CA ILE A 470 -6.81 50.01 27.37
C ILE A 470 -5.69 49.16 26.70
N SER A 471 -5.18 48.15 27.41
CA SER A 471 -4.13 47.30 26.88
C SER A 471 -4.58 46.53 25.66
N SER A 472 -5.79 46.00 25.66
CA SER A 472 -6.41 45.32 24.51
C SER A 472 -6.62 46.31 23.33
N GLY A 473 -7.05 47.56 23.62
CA GLY A 473 -7.18 48.57 22.59
C GLY A 473 -5.85 48.96 21.92
N LEU A 474 -4.79 49.10 22.74
CA LEU A 474 -3.43 49.41 22.22
C LEU A 474 -2.84 48.31 21.34
N GLU A 475 -3.16 47.06 21.63
CA GLU A 475 -2.67 45.88 20.88
C GLU A 475 -3.63 45.44 19.76
N PHE A 476 -4.67 46.21 19.47
CA PHE A 476 -5.76 45.81 18.58
C PHE A 476 -5.29 45.43 17.14
N GLU A 477 -4.29 46.13 16.62
CA GLU A 477 -3.72 45.88 15.30
C GLU A 477 -2.54 44.89 15.31
N SER A 478 -2.15 44.42 16.51
CA SER A 478 -0.99 43.54 16.68
C SER A 478 -1.38 42.07 16.44
N THR A 479 -0.63 41.39 15.57
CA THR A 479 -0.74 39.95 15.34
C THR A 479 0.15 39.14 16.29
N HIS A 480 0.80 39.76 17.24
CA HIS A 480 1.72 39.09 18.18
C HIS A 480 0.96 38.16 19.15
N PRO A 481 1.48 36.94 19.43
CA PRO A 481 0.81 36.02 20.36
C PRO A 481 0.49 36.61 21.77
N ILE A 482 1.30 37.56 22.25
CA ILE A 482 1.03 38.27 23.52
C ILE A 482 -0.19 39.18 23.39
N ALA A 483 -0.35 39.85 22.26
CA ALA A 483 -1.54 40.68 22.00
C ALA A 483 -2.81 39.84 22.04
N SER A 484 -2.79 38.66 21.36
CA SER A 484 -3.89 37.69 21.38
C SER A 484 -4.20 37.22 22.80
N ALA A 485 -3.20 37.01 23.68
CA ALA A 485 -3.40 36.63 25.07
C ALA A 485 -4.08 37.73 25.88
N ILE A 486 -3.74 39.02 25.66
CA ILE A 486 -4.35 40.17 26.29
C ILE A 486 -5.79 40.34 25.84
N HIS A 487 -6.06 40.19 24.53
CA HIS A 487 -7.41 40.25 23.95
C HIS A 487 -8.31 39.17 24.58
N HIS A 488 -7.83 37.91 24.63
CA HIS A 488 -8.57 36.79 25.18
C HIS A 488 -8.90 36.99 26.69
N GLU A 489 -8.00 37.59 27.48
CA GLU A 489 -8.24 37.86 28.87
C GLU A 489 -9.25 39.02 29.04
N CYS A 490 -9.21 40.04 28.18
CA CYS A 490 -10.17 41.12 28.14
C CYS A 490 -11.58 40.61 27.77
N ASP A 491 -11.70 39.79 26.72
CA ASP A 491 -12.97 39.24 26.26
C ASP A 491 -13.62 38.32 27.31
N LYS A 492 -12.85 37.56 28.09
CA LYS A 492 -13.34 36.77 29.23
C LYS A 492 -13.98 37.60 30.32
N SER A 493 -13.59 38.86 30.45
CA SER A 493 -14.06 39.75 31.49
C SER A 493 -15.32 40.52 31.08
N ASP A 494 -15.91 40.24 29.90
CA ASP A 494 -17.12 40.87 29.36
C ASP A 494 -17.05 42.40 29.16
N TYR A 495 -15.81 42.93 28.97
CA TYR A 495 -15.56 44.36 28.77
C TYR A 495 -15.43 44.72 27.28
N SER A 496 -16.10 45.85 26.93
CA SER A 496 -15.91 46.45 25.62
C SER A 496 -14.51 47.04 25.48
N ARG A 497 -13.84 46.78 24.39
CA ARG A 497 -12.59 47.43 24.01
C ARG A 497 -12.83 48.93 23.83
N LEU A 498 -12.01 49.75 24.47
CA LEU A 498 -12.03 51.21 24.32
C LEU A 498 -11.37 51.61 23.01
#